data_56c5c685560f17d95df3b6018f115a10
#
_entry.id   56c5c685560f17d95df3b6018f115a10
#
_cell.length_a   1.000
_cell.length_b   1.000
_cell.length_c   1.000
_cell.angle_alpha   90.00
_cell.angle_beta   90.00
_cell.angle_gamma   90.00
#
_symmetry.space_group_name_H-M   'P 1'
#
loop_
_entity.id
_entity.type
_entity.pdbx_description
1 polymer ?
#
loop_
_entity_poly.entity_id
_entity_poly.type
_entity_poly.pdbx_seq_one_letter_code
_entity_poly.pdbx_strand_id
1 'polypeptide(L)'
;MSTLKRPTLREPTIIKVVPTVESISLTWMIGARCNYDCMYCPVELHDMTSSHPNLEKLKNVWKSFYQKTHKQNLPYKISFTGGEVTANKSFLPLIKYLQNGNFNISQIFVTTNGSASLRYYQQLAQLVSGISFSTHSEFIKEQEFFTKVSAINQLMIRPERSCHVNVMNEFWNRARIELYTKWLAEQNISYSVNEINYIDQIRTYPILQGTYNLG
;
A
#
# COMPACT_ATOMS: atom_id res chain seq x y z
N MET A 1 -27.54 23.16 -3.42
CA MET A 1 -26.83 21.87 -3.31
C MET A 1 -25.46 22.13 -2.68
N SER A 2 -25.28 21.74 -1.44
CA SER A 2 -24.01 21.92 -0.73
C SER A 2 -23.03 20.85 -1.24
N THR A 3 -22.02 21.26 -1.98
CA THR A 3 -20.91 20.40 -2.33
C THR A 3 -20.13 20.08 -1.06
N LEU A 4 -20.37 18.90 -0.50
CA LEU A 4 -19.51 18.35 0.54
C LEU A 4 -18.10 18.27 -0.02
N LYS A 5 -17.24 19.21 0.37
CA LYS A 5 -15.80 19.14 0.10
C LYS A 5 -15.30 17.87 0.82
N ARG A 6 -14.95 16.85 0.05
CA ARG A 6 -14.25 15.69 0.61
C ARG A 6 -12.95 16.17 1.25
N PRO A 7 -12.64 15.75 2.48
CA PRO A 7 -11.39 16.16 3.13
C PRO A 7 -10.21 15.66 2.30
N THR A 8 -9.31 16.55 1.94
CA THR A 8 -8.03 16.19 1.32
C THR A 8 -7.18 15.47 2.35
N LEU A 9 -6.99 14.16 2.19
CA LEU A 9 -6.19 13.33 3.09
C LEU A 9 -4.68 13.57 2.90
N ARG A 10 -4.26 14.84 2.96
CA ARG A 10 -2.84 15.25 2.85
C ARG A 10 -2.05 14.97 4.12
N GLU A 11 -2.73 14.81 5.22
CA GLU A 11 -2.13 14.58 6.53
C GLU A 11 -2.11 13.08 6.90
N PRO A 12 -1.11 12.63 7.69
CA PRO A 12 -1.09 11.25 8.19
C PRO A 12 -2.37 10.99 9.00
N THR A 13 -3.17 10.07 8.54
CA THR A 13 -4.49 9.81 9.12
C THR A 13 -4.74 8.32 9.30
N ILE A 14 -5.28 7.94 10.44
CA ILE A 14 -5.83 6.61 10.64
C ILE A 14 -7.25 6.63 10.07
N ILE A 15 -7.43 6.03 8.89
CA ILE A 15 -8.69 6.10 8.12
C ILE A 15 -9.71 5.03 8.50
N LYS A 16 -9.26 3.97 9.17
CA LYS A 16 -10.15 2.90 9.60
C LYS A 16 -9.64 2.26 10.88
N VAL A 17 -10.54 2.06 11.82
CA VAL A 17 -10.30 1.28 13.05
C VAL A 17 -11.46 0.31 13.22
N VAL A 18 -11.15 -0.97 13.35
CA VAL A 18 -12.15 -2.01 13.60
C VAL A 18 -11.74 -2.73 14.87
N PRO A 19 -12.35 -2.43 16.03
CA PRO A 19 -12.15 -3.20 17.23
C PRO A 19 -12.89 -4.54 17.10
N THR A 20 -12.21 -5.61 17.43
CA THR A 20 -12.79 -6.94 17.60
C THR A 20 -12.58 -7.39 19.04
N VAL A 21 -13.15 -8.52 19.44
CA VAL A 21 -12.85 -9.10 20.76
C VAL A 21 -11.38 -9.48 20.93
N GLU A 22 -10.63 -9.63 19.83
CA GLU A 22 -9.28 -10.19 19.83
C GLU A 22 -8.19 -9.17 19.49
N SER A 23 -8.51 -8.10 18.76
CA SER A 23 -7.50 -7.12 18.32
C SER A 23 -8.10 -5.79 17.90
N ILE A 24 -7.26 -4.74 17.90
CA ILE A 24 -7.57 -3.45 17.28
C ILE A 24 -6.88 -3.42 15.90
N SER A 25 -7.67 -3.61 14.85
CA SER A 25 -7.18 -3.52 13.47
C SER A 25 -7.38 -2.09 12.95
N LEU A 26 -6.30 -1.50 12.43
CA LEU A 26 -6.34 -0.15 11.86
C LEU A 26 -5.67 -0.09 10.50
N THR A 27 -6.23 0.74 9.63
CA THR A 27 -5.60 1.15 8.38
C THR A 27 -5.04 2.56 8.56
N TRP A 28 -3.73 2.71 8.39
CA TRP A 28 -3.03 3.97 8.58
C TRP A 28 -2.52 4.49 7.24
N MET A 29 -3.14 5.57 6.76
CA MET A 29 -2.67 6.33 5.63
C MET A 29 -1.61 7.33 6.11
N ILE A 30 -0.34 7.12 5.70
CA ILE A 30 0.77 7.97 6.16
C ILE A 30 0.94 9.26 5.34
N GLY A 31 0.18 9.44 4.30
CA GLY A 31 0.15 10.62 3.43
C GLY A 31 -0.31 10.25 2.03
N ALA A 32 -0.68 11.26 1.24
CA ALA A 32 -1.16 11.08 -0.14
C ALA A 32 -0.03 11.12 -1.18
N ARG A 33 1.20 11.54 -0.80
CA ARG A 33 2.30 11.65 -1.74
C ARG A 33 2.69 10.30 -2.32
N CYS A 34 2.69 10.22 -3.66
CA CYS A 34 3.12 9.07 -4.43
C CYS A 34 4.23 9.47 -5.40
N ASN A 35 5.01 8.51 -5.85
CA ASN A 35 6.00 8.67 -6.92
C ASN A 35 5.51 8.14 -8.27
N TYR A 36 4.29 7.57 -8.32
CA TYR A 36 3.57 7.22 -9.55
C TYR A 36 2.37 8.14 -9.71
N ASP A 37 2.00 8.42 -10.94
CA ASP A 37 0.86 9.25 -11.33
C ASP A 37 -0.17 8.42 -12.11
N CYS A 38 -0.61 7.30 -11.52
CA CYS A 38 -1.53 6.37 -12.17
C CYS A 38 -2.83 7.07 -12.58
N MET A 39 -3.25 6.87 -13.84
CA MET A 39 -4.42 7.56 -14.41
C MET A 39 -5.73 7.30 -13.66
N TYR A 40 -5.82 6.16 -12.99
CA TYR A 40 -7.02 5.74 -12.23
C TYR A 40 -6.94 6.08 -10.74
N CYS A 41 -5.85 6.66 -10.28
CA CYS A 41 -5.74 7.03 -8.87
C CYS A 41 -6.58 8.29 -8.59
N PRO A 42 -7.48 8.27 -7.57
CA PRO A 42 -8.27 9.43 -7.22
C PRO A 42 -7.39 10.60 -6.83
N VAL A 43 -7.69 11.79 -7.38
CA VAL A 43 -6.90 13.01 -7.12
C VAL A 43 -6.90 13.43 -5.65
N GLU A 44 -7.91 13.00 -4.89
CA GLU A 44 -8.01 13.27 -3.46
C GLU A 44 -7.06 12.39 -2.63
N LEU A 45 -6.70 11.20 -3.15
CA LEU A 45 -5.86 10.21 -2.48
C LEU A 45 -4.43 10.19 -3.00
N HIS A 46 -4.15 10.99 -4.03
CA HIS A 46 -2.89 11.02 -4.74
C HIS A 46 -2.34 12.45 -4.87
N ASP A 47 -1.07 12.60 -4.59
CA ASP A 47 -0.37 13.88 -4.67
C ASP A 47 1.11 13.65 -4.99
N MET A 48 1.63 14.34 -5.98
CA MET A 48 3.05 14.29 -6.35
C MET A 48 3.89 15.43 -5.79
N THR A 49 3.26 16.42 -5.16
CA THR A 49 3.91 17.70 -4.83
C THR A 49 4.06 17.96 -3.34
N SER A 50 3.18 17.40 -2.49
CA SER A 50 3.24 17.60 -1.04
C SER A 50 4.52 16.99 -0.45
N SER A 51 4.94 17.51 0.69
CA SER A 51 6.04 16.90 1.44
C SER A 51 5.58 15.65 2.18
N HIS A 52 6.44 14.63 2.23
CA HIS A 52 6.19 13.51 3.13
C HIS A 52 6.22 13.98 4.59
N PRO A 53 5.34 13.42 5.45
CA PRO A 53 5.43 13.67 6.89
C PRO A 53 6.76 13.13 7.43
N ASN A 54 7.36 13.90 8.35
CA ASN A 54 8.57 13.48 9.03
C ASN A 54 8.27 12.44 10.13
N LEU A 55 9.33 11.80 10.63
CA LEU A 55 9.21 10.73 11.63
C LEU A 55 8.50 11.19 12.91
N GLU A 56 8.81 12.39 13.41
CA GLU A 56 8.21 12.88 14.65
C GLU A 56 6.70 13.13 14.51
N LYS A 57 6.27 13.65 13.36
CA LYS A 57 4.83 13.79 13.08
C LYS A 57 4.13 12.42 13.08
N LEU A 58 4.72 11.42 12.42
CA LEU A 58 4.19 10.06 12.41
C LEU A 58 4.15 9.43 13.80
N LYS A 59 5.21 9.57 14.60
CA LYS A 59 5.24 9.11 15.99
C LYS A 59 4.15 9.77 16.84
N ASN A 60 3.92 11.08 16.65
CA ASN A 60 2.91 11.81 17.41
C ASN A 60 1.49 11.34 17.08
N VAL A 61 1.19 11.04 15.80
CA VAL A 61 -0.08 10.43 15.40
C VAL A 61 -0.27 9.08 16.11
N TRP A 62 0.76 8.22 16.09
CA TRP A 62 0.71 6.93 16.78
C TRP A 62 0.52 7.08 18.29
N LYS A 63 1.31 7.93 18.95
CA LYS A 63 1.22 8.18 20.40
C LYS A 63 -0.17 8.65 20.80
N SER A 64 -0.75 9.58 20.05
CA SER A 64 -2.10 10.10 20.31
C SER A 64 -3.18 9.01 20.16
N PHE A 65 -3.06 8.16 19.16
CA PHE A 65 -3.97 7.02 18.97
C PHE A 65 -3.80 6.00 20.10
N TYR A 66 -2.56 5.60 20.38
CA TYR A 66 -2.22 4.62 21.42
C TYR A 66 -2.71 5.07 22.80
N GLN A 67 -2.51 6.32 23.18
CA GLN A 67 -2.99 6.87 24.46
C GLN A 67 -4.51 6.74 24.65
N LYS A 68 -5.28 6.77 23.56
CA LYS A 68 -6.74 6.63 23.60
C LYS A 68 -7.22 5.19 23.66
N THR A 69 -6.42 4.24 23.20
CA THR A 69 -6.87 2.86 22.95
C THR A 69 -6.16 1.80 23.78
N HIS A 70 -4.96 2.07 24.31
CA HIS A 70 -4.14 1.05 25.01
C HIS A 70 -4.81 0.41 26.24
N LYS A 71 -5.73 1.14 26.89
CA LYS A 71 -6.48 0.62 28.06
C LYS A 71 -7.37 -0.57 27.72
N GLN A 72 -7.68 -0.80 26.45
CA GLN A 72 -8.42 -1.98 26.00
C GLN A 72 -7.60 -3.28 26.11
N ASN A 73 -6.29 -3.15 26.30
CA ASN A 73 -5.33 -4.27 26.42
C ASN A 73 -5.39 -5.31 25.28
N LEU A 74 -5.79 -4.85 24.08
CA LEU A 74 -5.86 -5.66 22.86
C LEU A 74 -4.61 -5.46 22.00
N PRO A 75 -4.15 -6.49 21.29
CA PRO A 75 -3.05 -6.35 20.34
C PRO A 75 -3.49 -5.51 19.12
N TYR A 76 -2.53 -4.78 18.55
CA TYR A 76 -2.77 -3.98 17.34
C TYR A 76 -2.34 -4.73 16.09
N LYS A 77 -3.20 -4.66 15.06
CA LYS A 77 -2.90 -5.06 13.68
C LYS A 77 -2.91 -3.80 12.83
N ILE A 78 -1.78 -3.44 12.23
CA ILE A 78 -1.61 -2.18 11.51
C ILE A 78 -1.42 -2.47 10.02
N SER A 79 -2.28 -1.88 9.17
CA SER A 79 -2.13 -1.90 7.71
C SER A 79 -1.72 -0.51 7.22
N PHE A 80 -0.52 -0.39 6.68
CA PHE A 80 -0.03 0.86 6.11
C PHE A 80 -0.39 1.01 4.64
N THR A 81 -0.89 2.19 4.30
CA THR A 81 -1.26 2.59 2.93
C THR A 81 -1.04 4.10 2.74
N GLY A 82 -1.44 4.62 1.62
CA GLY A 82 -1.36 6.04 1.28
C GLY A 82 -1.09 6.23 -0.20
N GLY A 83 -0.33 7.28 -0.57
CA GLY A 83 0.30 7.34 -1.88
C GLY A 83 1.30 6.20 -2.03
N GLU A 84 2.61 6.47 -1.90
CA GLU A 84 3.61 5.40 -1.79
C GLU A 84 4.36 5.48 -0.47
N VAL A 85 4.10 4.52 0.41
CA VAL A 85 4.67 4.52 1.77
C VAL A 85 6.19 4.38 1.76
N THR A 86 6.74 3.61 0.82
CA THR A 86 8.19 3.35 0.75
C THR A 86 8.98 4.51 0.16
N ALA A 87 8.31 5.46 -0.50
CA ALA A 87 8.93 6.71 -0.96
C ALA A 87 9.19 7.69 0.20
N ASN A 88 8.52 7.50 1.35
CA ASN A 88 8.77 8.29 2.54
C ASN A 88 10.00 7.78 3.30
N LYS A 89 11.06 8.58 3.35
CA LYS A 89 12.30 8.25 4.09
C LYS A 89 12.08 7.96 5.57
N SER A 90 10.98 8.47 6.15
CA SER A 90 10.61 8.24 7.55
C SER A 90 9.89 6.91 7.78
N PHE A 91 9.49 6.18 6.71
CA PHE A 91 8.65 5.00 6.87
C PHE A 91 9.40 3.83 7.54
N LEU A 92 10.55 3.44 7.02
CA LEU A 92 11.33 2.35 7.64
C LEU A 92 11.75 2.67 9.10
N PRO A 93 12.21 3.90 9.43
CA PRO A 93 12.39 4.33 10.82
C PRO A 93 11.11 4.25 11.67
N LEU A 94 9.94 4.56 11.12
CA LEU A 94 8.65 4.40 11.81
C LEU A 94 8.38 2.94 12.14
N ILE A 95 8.55 2.02 11.17
CA ILE A 95 8.34 0.58 11.41
C ILE A 95 9.27 0.07 12.53
N LYS A 96 10.55 0.47 12.51
CA LYS A 96 11.50 0.14 13.59
C LYS A 96 11.06 0.69 14.93
N TYR A 97 10.57 1.94 14.98
CA TYR A 97 10.04 2.54 16.20
C TYR A 97 8.84 1.77 16.75
N LEU A 98 7.92 1.35 15.88
CA LEU A 98 6.74 0.59 16.27
C LEU A 98 7.10 -0.80 16.79
N GLN A 99 8.05 -1.48 16.16
CA GLN A 99 8.51 -2.82 16.57
C GLN A 99 9.30 -2.79 17.88
N ASN A 100 10.12 -1.76 18.09
CA ASN A 100 10.96 -1.66 19.29
C ASN A 100 10.22 -1.05 20.49
N GLY A 101 9.03 -0.49 20.29
CA GLY A 101 8.20 0.06 21.36
C GLY A 101 7.33 -1.01 22.02
N ASN A 102 7.01 -0.80 23.29
CA ASN A 102 6.12 -1.70 24.04
C ASN A 102 4.64 -1.40 23.72
N PHE A 103 4.27 -1.50 22.43
CA PHE A 103 2.93 -1.10 21.95
C PHE A 103 1.96 -2.26 21.75
N ASN A 104 2.31 -3.48 22.12
CA ASN A 104 1.49 -4.70 21.91
C ASN A 104 1.05 -4.86 20.43
N ILE A 105 1.95 -4.61 19.48
CA ILE A 105 1.67 -4.78 18.04
C ILE A 105 1.90 -6.23 17.66
N SER A 106 0.85 -6.91 17.20
CA SER A 106 0.90 -8.31 16.78
C SER A 106 1.24 -8.46 15.29
N GLN A 107 0.75 -7.55 14.45
CA GLN A 107 0.95 -7.66 12.99
C GLN A 107 1.10 -6.27 12.35
N ILE A 108 1.98 -6.20 11.36
CA ILE A 108 2.15 -5.02 10.48
C ILE A 108 2.06 -5.49 9.03
N PHE A 109 1.17 -4.89 8.26
CA PHE A 109 1.01 -5.10 6.83
C PHE A 109 1.32 -3.81 6.08
N VAL A 110 1.89 -3.93 4.88
CA VAL A 110 2.29 -2.79 4.05
C VAL A 110 1.80 -2.99 2.62
N THR A 111 1.08 -2.02 2.09
CA THR A 111 0.74 -1.96 0.66
C THR A 111 1.69 -0.98 -0.04
N THR A 112 2.26 -1.38 -1.16
CA THR A 112 3.28 -0.62 -1.91
C THR A 112 3.17 -0.85 -3.41
N ASN A 113 3.58 0.13 -4.20
CA ASN A 113 3.69 0.01 -5.66
C ASN A 113 4.99 -0.69 -6.14
N GLY A 114 5.82 -1.16 -5.22
CA GLY A 114 7.03 -1.90 -5.56
C GLY A 114 8.21 -1.07 -6.08
N SER A 115 8.13 0.27 -6.02
CA SER A 115 9.15 1.16 -6.62
C SER A 115 10.47 1.23 -5.85
N ALA A 116 10.49 0.91 -4.56
CA ALA A 116 11.71 0.92 -3.77
C ALA A 116 12.68 -0.19 -4.20
N SER A 117 13.95 -0.08 -3.78
CA SER A 117 14.97 -1.06 -4.12
C SER A 117 14.74 -2.43 -3.45
N LEU A 118 15.26 -3.50 -4.04
CA LEU A 118 15.23 -4.83 -3.44
C LEU A 118 15.82 -4.82 -2.02
N ARG A 119 16.95 -4.14 -1.81
CA ARG A 119 17.57 -4.00 -0.48
C ARG A 119 16.63 -3.36 0.55
N TYR A 120 15.84 -2.38 0.14
CA TYR A 120 14.85 -1.76 1.02
C TYR A 120 13.78 -2.77 1.44
N TYR A 121 13.22 -3.52 0.49
CA TYR A 121 12.21 -4.54 0.78
C TYR A 121 12.75 -5.71 1.60
N GLN A 122 14.00 -6.10 1.39
CA GLN A 122 14.67 -7.10 2.24
C GLN A 122 14.74 -6.64 3.71
N GLN A 123 15.04 -5.37 3.97
CA GLN A 123 15.01 -4.81 5.33
C GLN A 123 13.57 -4.76 5.87
N LEU A 124 12.61 -4.29 5.07
CA LEU A 124 11.21 -4.19 5.47
C LEU A 124 10.62 -5.57 5.80
N ALA A 125 10.90 -6.59 4.99
CA ALA A 125 10.44 -7.96 5.18
C ALA A 125 10.89 -8.60 6.51
N GLN A 126 11.98 -8.11 7.11
CA GLN A 126 12.41 -8.57 8.45
C GLN A 126 11.54 -7.99 9.57
N LEU A 127 10.86 -6.88 9.31
CA LEU A 127 10.16 -6.06 10.31
C LEU A 127 8.63 -6.18 10.24
N VAL A 128 8.06 -6.74 9.16
CA VAL A 128 6.61 -6.75 8.96
C VAL A 128 6.06 -8.16 8.77
N SER A 129 4.76 -8.30 9.02
CA SER A 129 4.04 -9.57 8.87
C SER A 129 3.61 -9.80 7.42
N GLY A 130 3.39 -8.74 6.63
CA GLY A 130 3.00 -8.89 5.24
C GLY A 130 3.36 -7.69 4.38
N ILE A 131 3.68 -7.97 3.11
CA ILE A 131 3.88 -6.96 2.07
C ILE A 131 2.97 -7.30 0.90
N SER A 132 2.11 -6.35 0.53
CA SER A 132 1.25 -6.43 -0.65
C SER A 132 1.79 -5.49 -1.72
N PHE A 133 2.27 -6.05 -2.82
CA PHE A 133 2.74 -5.30 -3.98
C PHE A 133 1.59 -5.05 -4.94
N SER A 134 1.34 -3.81 -5.35
CA SER A 134 0.32 -3.49 -6.35
C SER A 134 0.97 -3.30 -7.72
N THR A 135 0.44 -4.00 -8.73
CA THR A 135 0.89 -3.80 -10.11
C THR A 135 0.27 -2.52 -10.67
N HIS A 136 1.10 -1.61 -11.12
CA HIS A 136 0.68 -0.39 -11.82
C HIS A 136 1.38 -0.41 -13.18
N SER A 137 0.73 -1.03 -14.20
CA SER A 137 1.39 -1.38 -15.45
C SER A 137 1.93 -0.20 -16.24
N GLU A 138 1.42 1.00 -15.94
CA GLU A 138 1.91 2.27 -16.52
C GLU A 138 3.36 2.60 -16.08
N PHE A 139 3.77 2.15 -14.89
CA PHE A 139 5.01 2.62 -14.25
C PHE A 139 5.98 1.51 -13.87
N ILE A 140 5.51 0.28 -13.69
CA ILE A 140 6.39 -0.81 -13.30
C ILE A 140 7.31 -1.21 -14.45
N LYS A 141 8.57 -1.46 -14.13
CA LYS A 141 9.49 -2.22 -14.96
C LYS A 141 9.29 -3.69 -14.66
N GLU A 142 8.55 -4.39 -15.49
CA GLU A 142 8.02 -5.73 -15.20
C GLU A 142 9.09 -6.70 -14.68
N GLN A 143 10.20 -6.85 -15.41
CA GLN A 143 11.28 -7.75 -15.03
C GLN A 143 11.83 -7.41 -13.62
N GLU A 144 12.05 -6.12 -13.35
CA GLU A 144 12.57 -5.66 -12.06
C GLU A 144 11.54 -5.87 -10.94
N PHE A 145 10.26 -5.57 -11.22
CA PHE A 145 9.17 -5.73 -10.25
C PHE A 145 9.01 -7.20 -9.85
N PHE A 146 8.87 -8.10 -10.81
CA PHE A 146 8.63 -9.52 -10.54
C PHE A 146 9.86 -10.21 -9.93
N THR A 147 11.08 -9.80 -10.29
CA THR A 147 12.30 -10.26 -9.61
C THR A 147 12.29 -9.87 -8.13
N LYS A 148 11.90 -8.63 -7.80
CA LYS A 148 11.76 -8.19 -6.40
C LYS A 148 10.68 -8.98 -5.66
N VAL A 149 9.50 -9.13 -6.26
CA VAL A 149 8.38 -9.89 -5.67
C VAL A 149 8.81 -11.32 -5.36
N SER A 150 9.44 -12.02 -6.30
CA SER A 150 9.93 -13.39 -6.11
C SER A 150 10.95 -13.48 -4.95
N ALA A 151 11.93 -12.59 -4.94
CA ALA A 151 12.94 -12.58 -3.88
C ALA A 151 12.33 -12.30 -2.49
N ILE A 152 11.35 -11.40 -2.40
CA ILE A 152 10.67 -11.09 -1.13
C ILE A 152 9.74 -12.24 -0.73
N ASN A 153 9.02 -12.85 -1.67
CA ASN A 153 8.20 -14.02 -1.39
C ASN A 153 9.03 -15.13 -0.73
N GLN A 154 10.20 -15.44 -1.27
CA GLN A 154 11.11 -16.44 -0.70
C GLN A 154 11.55 -16.11 0.73
N LEU A 155 11.81 -14.83 1.05
CA LEU A 155 12.17 -14.38 2.40
C LEU A 155 11.00 -14.46 3.39
N MET A 156 9.76 -14.38 2.89
CA MET A 156 8.55 -14.33 3.70
C MET A 156 7.80 -15.68 3.79
N ILE A 157 8.41 -16.77 3.30
CA ILE A 157 7.85 -18.13 3.44
C ILE A 157 7.97 -18.58 4.91
N ARG A 158 7.01 -18.13 5.73
CA ARG A 158 6.85 -18.52 7.13
C ARG A 158 5.37 -18.46 7.51
N PRO A 159 4.89 -19.26 8.47
CA PRO A 159 3.46 -19.31 8.83
C PRO A 159 2.84 -17.94 9.18
N GLU A 160 3.64 -17.02 9.78
CA GLU A 160 3.15 -15.73 10.23
C GLU A 160 3.44 -14.59 9.23
N ARG A 161 4.03 -14.89 8.08
CA ARG A 161 4.43 -13.86 7.08
C ARG A 161 3.83 -14.13 5.73
N SER A 162 3.53 -13.07 4.99
CA SER A 162 2.94 -13.18 3.67
C SER A 162 3.50 -12.15 2.71
N CYS A 163 3.80 -12.61 1.48
CA CYS A 163 3.96 -11.76 0.32
C CYS A 163 2.72 -11.93 -0.56
N HIS A 164 2.12 -10.84 -1.00
CA HIS A 164 0.91 -10.84 -1.82
C HIS A 164 1.06 -9.86 -2.96
N VAL A 165 0.42 -10.13 -4.09
CA VAL A 165 0.37 -9.20 -5.23
C VAL A 165 -1.08 -8.82 -5.54
N ASN A 166 -1.36 -7.53 -5.45
CA ASN A 166 -2.59 -6.95 -5.96
C ASN A 166 -2.42 -6.66 -7.45
N VAL A 167 -2.98 -7.48 -8.30
CA VAL A 167 -3.00 -7.23 -9.75
C VAL A 167 -4.15 -6.27 -10.02
N MET A 168 -3.82 -5.05 -10.42
CA MET A 168 -4.84 -4.03 -10.73
C MET A 168 -5.54 -4.42 -12.04
N ASN A 169 -6.89 -4.51 -12.01
CA ASN A 169 -7.69 -4.84 -13.18
C ASN A 169 -7.79 -3.65 -14.13
N GLU A 170 -6.69 -3.38 -14.83
CA GLU A 170 -6.59 -2.35 -15.84
C GLU A 170 -7.27 -2.87 -17.14
N PHE A 171 -8.59 -2.63 -17.28
CA PHE A 171 -9.42 -3.17 -18.37
C PHE A 171 -8.86 -2.87 -19.78
N TRP A 172 -8.05 -1.80 -19.91
CA TRP A 172 -7.34 -1.44 -21.14
C TRP A 172 -6.09 -2.29 -21.40
N ASN A 173 -5.72 -3.20 -20.50
CA ASN A 173 -4.48 -3.96 -20.59
C ASN A 173 -4.65 -5.43 -20.17
N ARG A 174 -5.74 -6.07 -20.62
CA ARG A 174 -6.09 -7.44 -20.26
C ARG A 174 -4.97 -8.46 -20.50
N ALA A 175 -4.25 -8.33 -21.62
CA ALA A 175 -3.15 -9.26 -21.94
C ALA A 175 -2.05 -9.24 -20.85
N ARG A 176 -1.75 -8.07 -20.28
CA ARG A 176 -0.80 -7.99 -19.16
C ARG A 176 -1.34 -8.60 -17.89
N ILE A 177 -2.61 -8.40 -17.57
CA ILE A 177 -3.25 -8.99 -16.39
C ILE A 177 -3.15 -10.53 -16.48
N GLU A 178 -3.48 -11.12 -17.62
CA GLU A 178 -3.35 -12.55 -17.86
C GLU A 178 -1.90 -13.03 -17.72
N LEU A 179 -0.94 -12.29 -18.28
CA LEU A 179 0.48 -12.61 -18.16
C LEU A 179 0.94 -12.58 -16.68
N TYR A 180 0.55 -11.54 -15.93
CA TYR A 180 0.93 -11.39 -14.53
C TYR A 180 0.33 -12.49 -13.65
N THR A 181 -0.97 -12.75 -13.79
CA THR A 181 -1.66 -13.78 -12.99
C THR A 181 -1.12 -15.17 -13.30
N LYS A 182 -0.84 -15.49 -14.58
CA LYS A 182 -0.21 -16.75 -14.98
C LYS A 182 1.17 -16.89 -14.32
N TRP A 183 2.03 -15.88 -14.45
CA TRP A 183 3.36 -15.91 -13.86
C TRP A 183 3.32 -16.06 -12.34
N LEU A 184 2.44 -15.33 -11.65
CA LEU A 184 2.29 -15.42 -10.19
C LEU A 184 1.84 -16.81 -9.74
N ALA A 185 0.90 -17.42 -10.47
CA ALA A 185 0.44 -18.79 -10.23
C ALA A 185 1.57 -19.80 -10.40
N GLU A 186 2.34 -19.70 -11.50
CA GLU A 186 3.49 -20.58 -11.78
C GLU A 186 4.59 -20.46 -10.70
N GLN A 187 4.77 -19.28 -10.13
CA GLN A 187 5.74 -19.04 -9.03
C GLN A 187 5.18 -19.35 -7.64
N ASN A 188 3.94 -19.81 -7.56
CA ASN A 188 3.23 -20.04 -6.28
C ASN A 188 3.24 -18.82 -5.35
N ILE A 189 3.02 -17.63 -5.93
CA ILE A 189 2.92 -16.36 -5.22
C ILE A 189 1.45 -16.01 -5.06
N SER A 190 1.03 -15.69 -3.83
CA SER A 190 -0.34 -15.28 -3.53
C SER A 190 -0.69 -13.99 -4.28
N TYR A 191 -1.86 -13.95 -4.92
CA TYR A 191 -2.34 -12.74 -5.60
C TYR A 191 -3.86 -12.61 -5.57
N SER A 192 -4.33 -11.40 -5.82
CA SER A 192 -5.72 -11.08 -6.12
C SER A 192 -5.79 -10.14 -7.32
N VAL A 193 -6.86 -10.25 -8.11
CA VAL A 193 -7.17 -9.26 -9.15
C VAL A 193 -8.13 -8.25 -8.54
N ASN A 194 -7.70 -7.01 -8.45
CA ASN A 194 -8.44 -5.95 -7.77
C ASN A 194 -9.07 -5.00 -8.78
N GLU A 195 -10.39 -4.84 -8.70
CA GLU A 195 -11.14 -3.89 -9.53
C GLU A 195 -10.73 -2.44 -9.25
N ILE A 196 -10.66 -1.65 -10.31
CA ILE A 196 -10.43 -0.22 -10.23
C ILE A 196 -11.79 0.46 -9.99
N ASN A 197 -12.06 0.85 -8.74
CA ASN A 197 -13.34 1.40 -8.31
C ASN A 197 -13.59 2.87 -8.71
N TYR A 198 -12.66 3.50 -9.41
CA TYR A 198 -12.69 4.94 -9.74
C TYR A 198 -12.68 5.17 -11.26
N ILE A 199 -13.33 4.29 -12.01
CA ILE A 199 -13.36 4.34 -13.49
C ILE A 199 -13.92 5.68 -14.01
N ASP A 200 -14.89 6.25 -13.30
CA ASP A 200 -15.47 7.56 -13.59
C ASP A 200 -14.50 8.73 -13.33
N GLN A 201 -13.43 8.50 -12.60
CA GLN A 201 -12.39 9.47 -12.26
C GLN A 201 -11.08 9.24 -13.03
N ILE A 202 -11.06 8.25 -13.95
CA ILE A 202 -9.89 8.00 -14.79
C ILE A 202 -9.56 9.26 -15.60
N ARG A 203 -8.35 9.74 -15.40
CA ARG A 203 -7.83 10.87 -16.17
C ARG A 203 -7.67 10.45 -17.63
N THR A 204 -8.27 11.21 -18.54
CA THR A 204 -8.13 10.94 -19.97
C THR A 204 -6.71 11.28 -20.43
N TYR A 205 -5.93 10.24 -20.66
CA TYR A 205 -4.65 10.36 -21.36
C TYR A 205 -4.87 10.29 -22.88
N PRO A 206 -4.09 11.02 -23.70
CA PRO A 206 -4.22 10.97 -25.17
C PRO A 206 -4.11 9.56 -25.74
N ILE A 207 -3.45 8.64 -25.04
CA ILE A 207 -3.27 7.24 -25.42
C ILE A 207 -4.59 6.44 -25.39
N LEU A 208 -5.55 6.84 -24.54
CA LEU A 208 -6.86 6.18 -24.46
C LEU A 208 -7.85 6.67 -25.52
N GLN A 209 -7.55 7.77 -26.21
CA GLN A 209 -8.39 8.31 -27.31
C GLN A 209 -8.19 7.58 -28.64
N GLY A 210 -7.18 6.75 -28.76
CA GLY A 210 -6.88 5.94 -29.94
C GLY A 210 -7.21 4.47 -29.72
N THR A 211 -8.36 4.02 -30.23
CA THR A 211 -8.62 2.59 -30.58
C THR A 211 -8.96 1.61 -29.45
N TYR A 212 -9.89 1.90 -28.57
CA TYR A 212 -10.59 0.82 -27.88
C TYR A 212 -12.04 0.73 -28.39
N ASN A 213 -12.24 -0.01 -29.49
CA ASN A 213 -13.54 -0.56 -29.81
C ASN A 213 -13.86 -1.58 -28.73
N LEU A 214 -14.75 -1.23 -27.82
CA LEU A 214 -15.40 -2.16 -26.93
C LEU A 214 -16.38 -2.97 -27.79
N GLY A 215 -15.90 -4.09 -28.35
CA GLY A 215 -16.73 -5.13 -28.94
C GLY A 215 -17.26 -6.05 -27.85
#